data_52a5150ae4b72cf3d7e1b28b987aec4d
#
_entry.id   52a5150ae4b72cf3d7e1b28b987aec4d
#
_cell.length_a   1.000
_cell.length_b   1.000
_cell.length_c   1.000
_cell.angle_alpha   90.00
_cell.angle_beta   90.00
_cell.angle_gamma   90.00
#
_symmetry.space_group_name_H-M   'P 1'
#
loop_
_entity.id
_entity.type
_entity.pdbx_description
1 polymer ?
#
loop_
_entity_poly.entity_id
_entity_poly.type
_entity_poly.pdbx_seq_one_letter_code
_entity_poly.pdbx_strand_id
1 'polypeptide(L)'
;MQIATGKLSGGGRPSEDRILTANDATLVVVLDGVSTLTDDTPRGGWYAQTLGEEFIAVHDRAQHLDLRTTLQEALTRVAGEHGLVPGASPAATAAIVRQRSHDHMVDALVLCDTPVVIEKHDGFEVLRDERLETLVRLSPHRDVMVEQLRAGGGFAGPEHRRVVQQLREHQMQHINQVGDPLAYWVAEATPAAARYAVVRSWPISDIKRMWVMTDGALAGIESYGLWSWAAFADACTAVGPQQVVDAIHAYEHDDDPSGVKHPRYKVSDDKALACIDFRPTA
;
A
#
# COMPACT_ATOMS: atom_id res chain seq x y z
N MET A 1 3.33 -9.50 18.70
CA MET A 1 3.10 -10.09 17.36
C MET A 1 4.39 -10.75 16.87
N GLN A 2 4.29 -11.78 16.01
CA GLN A 2 5.41 -12.25 15.20
C GLN A 2 5.25 -11.66 13.80
N ILE A 3 6.32 -11.08 13.24
CA ILE A 3 6.28 -10.36 11.99
C ILE A 3 7.33 -10.97 11.06
N ALA A 4 6.90 -11.37 9.85
CA ALA A 4 7.78 -11.76 8.76
C ALA A 4 7.49 -10.85 7.56
N THR A 5 8.53 -10.48 6.80
CA THR A 5 8.37 -9.53 5.71
C THR A 5 9.01 -10.04 4.42
N GLY A 6 8.44 -9.65 3.29
CA GLY A 6 9.01 -9.81 1.97
C GLY A 6 8.94 -8.48 1.22
N LYS A 7 10.00 -8.13 0.49
CA LYS A 7 10.05 -6.91 -0.30
C LYS A 7 10.88 -7.09 -1.56
N LEU A 8 10.40 -6.55 -2.67
CA LEU A 8 11.11 -6.59 -3.94
C LEU A 8 10.82 -5.32 -4.76
N SER A 9 11.86 -4.76 -5.36
CA SER A 9 11.68 -3.67 -6.32
C SER A 9 11.10 -4.19 -7.63
N GLY A 10 10.19 -3.43 -8.23
CA GLY A 10 9.58 -3.76 -9.52
C GLY A 10 10.53 -3.70 -10.72
N GLY A 11 11.63 -2.98 -10.62
CA GLY A 11 12.69 -3.00 -11.63
C GLY A 11 13.53 -1.73 -11.73
N GLY A 12 14.84 -1.90 -11.84
CA GLY A 12 15.82 -0.88 -12.23
C GLY A 12 16.10 0.27 -11.25
N ARG A 13 15.28 0.42 -10.21
CA ARG A 13 15.41 1.48 -9.19
C ARG A 13 15.19 0.89 -7.80
N PRO A 14 15.71 1.51 -6.73
CA PRO A 14 15.35 1.15 -5.38
C PRO A 14 13.83 1.25 -5.17
N SER A 15 13.23 0.27 -4.47
CA SER A 15 11.81 0.27 -4.14
C SER A 15 11.42 1.52 -3.35
N GLU A 16 10.28 2.10 -3.68
CA GLU A 16 9.66 3.19 -2.94
C GLU A 16 8.78 2.68 -1.78
N ASP A 17 8.46 1.39 -1.77
CA ASP A 17 7.73 0.75 -0.67
C ASP A 17 8.56 0.66 0.60
N ARG A 18 7.92 0.80 1.76
CA ARG A 18 8.54 0.65 3.08
C ARG A 18 7.71 -0.21 3.99
N ILE A 19 8.40 -1.05 4.76
CA ILE A 19 7.85 -1.78 5.90
C ILE A 19 8.68 -1.38 7.11
N LEU A 20 8.03 -0.81 8.13
CA LEU A 20 8.66 -0.44 9.38
C LEU A 20 7.92 -1.12 10.54
N THR A 21 8.64 -1.41 11.61
CA THR A 21 8.08 -2.02 12.82
C THR A 21 8.61 -1.29 14.04
N ALA A 22 7.75 -1.10 15.06
CA ALA A 22 8.23 -0.65 16.35
C ALA A 22 9.13 -1.71 17.02
N ASN A 23 10.04 -1.27 17.89
CA ASN A 23 11.02 -2.15 18.54
C ASN A 23 10.39 -3.26 19.38
N ASP A 24 9.21 -3.03 19.94
CA ASP A 24 8.45 -3.98 20.75
C ASP A 24 7.56 -4.92 19.90
N ALA A 25 7.62 -4.79 18.58
CA ALA A 25 6.81 -5.53 17.63
C ALA A 25 5.29 -5.43 17.87
N THR A 26 4.81 -4.28 18.40
CA THR A 26 3.39 -4.02 18.58
C THR A 26 2.77 -3.19 17.46
N LEU A 27 3.61 -2.66 16.56
CA LEU A 27 3.21 -1.80 15.46
C LEU A 27 3.91 -2.20 14.15
N VAL A 28 3.13 -2.27 13.07
CA VAL A 28 3.63 -2.45 11.70
C VAL A 28 3.07 -1.31 10.85
N VAL A 29 3.96 -0.67 10.08
CA VAL A 29 3.64 0.41 9.14
C VAL A 29 4.11 -0.03 7.76
N VAL A 30 3.20 -0.09 6.79
CA VAL A 30 3.52 -0.36 5.38
C VAL A 30 3.09 0.85 4.57
N LEU A 31 4.00 1.35 3.75
CA LEU A 31 3.83 2.55 2.95
C LEU A 31 4.30 2.27 1.53
N ASP A 32 3.46 2.61 0.55
CA ASP A 32 3.85 2.67 -0.86
C ASP A 32 4.13 4.12 -1.22
N GLY A 33 5.38 4.42 -1.53
CA GLY A 33 5.83 5.77 -1.81
C GLY A 33 5.57 6.20 -3.24
N VAL A 34 4.98 7.37 -3.41
CA VAL A 34 4.67 7.95 -4.72
C VAL A 34 5.50 9.21 -4.96
N SER A 35 6.39 9.16 -5.96
CA SER A 35 7.13 10.34 -6.43
C SER A 35 6.23 11.26 -7.26
N THR A 36 6.46 12.58 -7.18
CA THR A 36 5.73 13.53 -8.04
C THR A 36 6.13 13.34 -9.51
N LEU A 37 5.24 13.69 -10.43
CA LEU A 37 5.52 13.58 -11.88
C LEU A 37 6.62 14.56 -12.36
N THR A 38 6.91 15.58 -11.55
CA THR A 38 7.85 16.66 -11.86
C THR A 38 9.21 16.50 -11.18
N ASP A 39 9.39 15.50 -10.33
CA ASP A 39 10.65 15.27 -9.63
C ASP A 39 11.69 14.67 -10.56
N ASP A 40 12.80 15.37 -10.76
CA ASP A 40 13.99 14.86 -11.45
C ASP A 40 14.63 13.69 -10.66
N THR A 41 14.41 13.65 -9.34
CA THR A 41 14.84 12.60 -8.44
C THR A 41 13.65 12.01 -7.70
N PRO A 42 13.36 10.71 -7.84
CA PRO A 42 12.26 10.07 -7.11
C PRO A 42 12.42 10.22 -5.59
N ARG A 43 11.41 10.77 -4.94
CA ARG A 43 11.40 11.04 -3.50
C ARG A 43 10.36 10.24 -2.71
N GLY A 44 9.54 9.43 -3.39
CA GLY A 44 8.48 8.63 -2.76
C GLY A 44 9.03 7.69 -1.69
N GLY A 45 10.08 6.94 -2.01
CA GLY A 45 10.72 6.05 -1.06
C GLY A 45 11.40 6.73 0.13
N TRP A 46 11.97 7.94 -0.06
CA TRP A 46 12.45 8.76 1.04
C TRP A 46 11.30 9.22 1.92
N TYR A 47 10.22 9.72 1.32
CA TYR A 47 9.06 10.20 2.05
C TYR A 47 8.37 9.10 2.85
N ALA A 48 8.17 7.94 2.24
CA ALA A 48 7.60 6.77 2.91
C ALA A 48 8.46 6.34 4.12
N GLN A 49 9.80 6.35 3.99
CA GLN A 49 10.70 6.06 5.09
C GLN A 49 10.56 7.09 6.23
N THR A 50 10.66 8.38 5.89
CA THR A 50 10.60 9.48 6.85
C THR A 50 9.25 9.52 7.58
N LEU A 51 8.13 9.35 6.84
CA LEU A 51 6.80 9.33 7.43
C LEU A 51 6.61 8.12 8.36
N GLY A 52 7.08 6.94 7.96
CA GLY A 52 6.99 5.73 8.79
C GLY A 52 7.79 5.85 10.09
N GLU A 53 9.01 6.39 10.02
CA GLU A 53 9.85 6.65 11.20
C GLU A 53 9.18 7.68 12.15
N GLU A 54 8.63 8.78 11.60
CA GLU A 54 7.96 9.77 12.44
C GLU A 54 6.63 9.23 12.99
N PHE A 55 5.89 8.39 12.24
CA PHE A 55 4.70 7.73 12.78
C PHE A 55 5.04 6.87 14.01
N ILE A 56 6.09 6.05 13.94
CA ILE A 56 6.57 5.24 15.06
C ILE A 56 6.98 6.14 16.22
N ALA A 57 7.73 7.21 15.95
CA ALA A 57 8.18 8.13 16.99
C ALA A 57 7.02 8.87 17.68
N VAL A 58 5.97 9.26 16.96
CA VAL A 58 4.74 9.83 17.56
C VAL A 58 4.03 8.78 18.41
N HIS A 59 3.88 7.56 17.88
CA HIS A 59 3.26 6.45 18.59
C HIS A 59 3.97 6.15 19.92
N ASP A 60 5.29 6.05 19.93
CA ASP A 60 6.09 5.75 21.12
C ASP A 60 5.95 6.82 22.21
N ARG A 61 5.84 8.09 21.78
CA ARG A 61 5.63 9.23 22.71
C ARG A 61 4.22 9.32 23.25
N ALA A 62 3.21 8.85 22.51
CA ALA A 62 1.80 9.09 22.79
C ALA A 62 0.91 7.88 22.43
N GLN A 63 1.16 6.72 23.04
CA GLN A 63 0.45 5.46 22.77
C GLN A 63 -1.07 5.52 23.01
N HIS A 64 -1.56 6.54 23.73
CA HIS A 64 -2.99 6.74 23.96
C HIS A 64 -3.73 7.36 22.76
N LEU A 65 -3.02 7.90 21.76
CA LEU A 65 -3.63 8.45 20.57
C LEU A 65 -4.20 7.34 19.69
N ASP A 66 -5.32 7.62 19.01
CA ASP A 66 -5.80 6.76 17.94
C ASP A 66 -4.93 6.87 16.68
N LEU A 67 -5.04 5.89 15.77
CA LEU A 67 -4.17 5.82 14.60
C LEU A 67 -4.32 7.02 13.65
N ARG A 68 -5.53 7.61 13.52
CA ARG A 68 -5.73 8.79 12.67
C ARG A 68 -5.03 10.02 13.26
N THR A 69 -5.16 10.22 14.56
CA THR A 69 -4.50 11.33 15.26
C THR A 69 -2.98 11.17 15.20
N THR A 70 -2.46 9.95 15.40
CA THR A 70 -1.04 9.64 15.25
C THR A 70 -0.54 9.96 13.83
N LEU A 71 -1.28 9.54 12.80
CA LEU A 71 -0.93 9.83 11.40
C LEU A 71 -1.00 11.34 11.11
N GLN A 72 -2.02 12.04 11.60
CA GLN A 72 -2.14 13.48 11.41
C GLN A 72 -0.96 14.22 12.04
N GLU A 73 -0.52 13.83 13.23
CA GLU A 73 0.63 14.43 13.89
C GLU A 73 1.92 14.14 13.14
N ALA A 74 2.15 12.90 12.72
CA ALA A 74 3.31 12.52 11.92
C ALA A 74 3.39 13.33 10.60
N LEU A 75 2.28 13.43 9.86
CA LEU A 75 2.19 14.24 8.65
C LEU A 75 2.52 15.72 8.91
N THR A 76 2.00 16.27 10.01
CA THR A 76 2.26 17.68 10.39
C THR A 76 3.73 17.92 10.63
N ARG A 77 4.40 17.01 11.36
CA ARG A 77 5.81 17.11 11.69
C ARG A 77 6.68 16.96 10.46
N VAL A 78 6.47 15.93 9.65
CA VAL A 78 7.24 15.70 8.42
C VAL A 78 7.09 16.89 7.46
N ALA A 79 5.88 17.41 7.28
CA ALA A 79 5.66 18.57 6.43
C ALA A 79 6.41 19.82 6.96
N GLY A 80 6.34 20.07 8.27
CA GLY A 80 7.01 21.21 8.88
C GLY A 80 8.54 21.12 8.87
N GLU A 81 9.09 19.96 9.23
CA GLU A 81 10.55 19.75 9.30
C GLU A 81 11.24 19.82 7.94
N HIS A 82 10.56 19.37 6.89
CA HIS A 82 11.11 19.31 5.54
C HIS A 82 10.58 20.40 4.60
N GLY A 83 9.77 21.33 5.11
CA GLY A 83 9.21 22.43 4.31
C GLY A 83 8.36 21.95 3.14
N LEU A 84 7.63 20.85 3.32
CA LEU A 84 6.80 20.26 2.27
C LEU A 84 5.52 21.08 2.05
N VAL A 85 5.09 21.15 0.80
CA VAL A 85 3.93 21.96 0.38
C VAL A 85 2.87 21.06 -0.25
N PRO A 86 1.59 21.16 0.18
CA PRO A 86 0.49 20.41 -0.42
C PRO A 86 0.43 20.54 -1.96
N GLY A 87 0.26 19.41 -2.65
CA GLY A 87 0.20 19.34 -4.11
C GLY A 87 1.54 19.43 -4.84
N ALA A 88 2.65 19.68 -4.11
CA ALA A 88 4.01 19.77 -4.67
C ALA A 88 5.02 18.90 -3.89
N SER A 89 4.53 17.97 -3.10
CA SER A 89 5.33 17.07 -2.28
C SER A 89 5.16 15.63 -2.71
N PRO A 90 6.13 14.74 -2.43
CA PRO A 90 5.90 13.31 -2.59
C PRO A 90 4.80 12.84 -1.63
N ALA A 91 4.19 11.71 -1.95
CA ALA A 91 3.10 11.14 -1.17
C ALA A 91 3.37 9.68 -0.83
N ALA A 92 2.53 9.09 0.00
CA ALA A 92 2.49 7.65 0.21
C ALA A 92 1.06 7.19 0.49
N THR A 93 0.75 5.96 0.08
CA THR A 93 -0.37 5.23 0.66
C THR A 93 0.06 4.66 2.01
N ALA A 94 -0.87 4.29 2.87
CA ALA A 94 -0.49 3.82 4.20
C ALA A 94 -1.42 2.71 4.71
N ALA A 95 -0.83 1.65 5.23
CA ALA A 95 -1.52 0.69 6.06
C ALA A 95 -0.75 0.47 7.37
N ILE A 96 -1.45 0.52 8.47
CA ILE A 96 -0.88 0.46 9.80
C ILE A 96 -1.65 -0.56 10.63
N VAL A 97 -0.95 -1.47 11.29
CA VAL A 97 -1.53 -2.44 12.24
C VAL A 97 -0.88 -2.24 13.59
N ARG A 98 -1.71 -2.03 14.62
CA ARG A 98 -1.28 -1.84 16.02
C ARG A 98 -1.93 -2.85 16.95
N GLN A 99 -1.15 -3.58 17.70
CA GLN A 99 -1.62 -4.39 18.81
C GLN A 99 -1.69 -3.53 20.07
N ARG A 100 -2.86 -3.49 20.71
CA ARG A 100 -3.05 -2.85 22.02
C ARG A 100 -3.03 -3.92 23.11
N SER A 101 -1.97 -3.92 23.91
CA SER A 101 -1.77 -4.97 24.92
C SER A 101 -2.71 -4.85 26.13
N HIS A 102 -3.17 -3.61 26.45
CA HIS A 102 -3.97 -3.33 27.64
C HIS A 102 -5.42 -3.83 27.57
N ASP A 103 -6.00 -3.93 26.37
CA ASP A 103 -7.39 -4.37 26.14
C ASP A 103 -7.50 -5.52 25.13
N HIS A 104 -6.37 -6.11 24.73
CA HIS A 104 -6.30 -7.23 23.80
C HIS A 104 -6.98 -6.97 22.45
N MET A 105 -6.85 -5.77 21.93
CA MET A 105 -7.39 -5.38 20.64
C MET A 105 -6.27 -5.18 19.61
N VAL A 106 -6.63 -5.31 18.36
CA VAL A 106 -5.81 -4.92 17.21
C VAL A 106 -6.55 -3.83 16.46
N ASP A 107 -5.88 -2.71 16.23
CA ASP A 107 -6.34 -1.64 15.35
C ASP A 107 -5.65 -1.74 14.00
N ALA A 108 -6.39 -1.48 12.92
CA ALA A 108 -5.81 -1.26 11.61
C ALA A 108 -6.32 0.05 11.01
N LEU A 109 -5.42 0.74 10.30
CA LEU A 109 -5.71 1.93 9.52
C LEU A 109 -5.28 1.69 8.08
N VAL A 110 -6.11 2.09 7.12
CA VAL A 110 -5.80 2.07 5.68
C VAL A 110 -6.10 3.45 5.11
N LEU A 111 -5.15 4.00 4.39
CA LEU A 111 -5.27 5.23 3.60
C LEU A 111 -4.79 4.93 2.18
N CYS A 112 -5.71 5.04 1.22
CA CYS A 112 -5.53 4.64 -0.17
C CYS A 112 -5.43 3.10 -0.35
N ASP A 113 -4.69 2.61 -1.34
CA ASP A 113 -4.73 1.27 -1.90
C ASP A 113 -3.73 0.25 -1.33
N THR A 114 -3.29 0.47 -0.10
CA THR A 114 -2.49 -0.50 0.66
C THR A 114 -3.41 -1.23 1.66
N PRO A 115 -4.02 -2.38 1.31
CA PRO A 115 -5.00 -3.05 2.16
C PRO A 115 -4.39 -3.81 3.33
N VAL A 116 -5.26 -4.10 4.31
CA VAL A 116 -5.01 -5.06 5.38
C VAL A 116 -5.94 -6.25 5.20
N VAL A 117 -5.39 -7.44 5.12
CA VAL A 117 -6.15 -8.70 5.02
C VAL A 117 -6.13 -9.41 6.37
N ILE A 118 -7.27 -9.85 6.83
CA ILE A 118 -7.46 -10.46 8.13
C ILE A 118 -7.96 -11.88 7.95
N GLU A 119 -7.23 -12.88 8.44
CA GLU A 119 -7.72 -14.24 8.58
C GLU A 119 -8.40 -14.39 9.94
N LYS A 120 -9.68 -14.66 9.89
CA LYS A 120 -10.51 -14.99 11.04
C LYS A 120 -10.76 -16.48 11.13
N HIS A 121 -11.45 -16.93 12.18
CA HIS A 121 -11.82 -18.33 12.35
C HIS A 121 -12.83 -18.81 11.29
N ASP A 122 -13.61 -17.91 10.72
CA ASP A 122 -14.71 -18.18 9.78
C ASP A 122 -14.41 -17.72 8.33
N GLY A 123 -13.21 -17.22 8.05
CA GLY A 123 -12.82 -16.80 6.70
C GLY A 123 -11.85 -15.62 6.66
N PHE A 124 -11.89 -14.89 5.55
CA PHE A 124 -11.05 -13.73 5.30
C PHE A 124 -11.89 -12.47 5.22
N GLU A 125 -11.35 -11.39 5.79
CA GLU A 125 -11.88 -10.04 5.66
C GLU A 125 -10.77 -9.15 5.07
N VAL A 126 -11.13 -8.20 4.20
CA VAL A 126 -10.19 -7.22 3.65
C VAL A 126 -10.63 -5.83 4.08
N LEU A 127 -9.78 -5.16 4.83
CA LEU A 127 -9.93 -3.73 5.11
C LEU A 127 -9.22 -2.96 4.00
N ARG A 128 -9.99 -2.17 3.24
CA ARG A 128 -9.47 -1.39 2.10
C ARG A 128 -10.14 -0.03 1.98
N ASP A 129 -9.50 0.83 1.23
CA ASP A 129 -10.04 2.11 0.76
C ASP A 129 -10.17 2.03 -0.77
N GLU A 130 -11.41 1.97 -1.26
CA GLU A 130 -11.74 1.71 -2.68
C GLU A 130 -11.83 2.99 -3.52
N ARG A 131 -11.52 4.17 -2.95
CA ARG A 131 -11.73 5.44 -3.64
C ARG A 131 -10.85 5.61 -4.87
N LEU A 132 -9.56 5.29 -4.78
CA LEU A 132 -8.66 5.32 -5.94
C LEU A 132 -9.05 4.29 -6.99
N GLU A 133 -9.35 3.06 -6.59
CA GLU A 133 -9.81 2.01 -7.52
C GLU A 133 -11.09 2.45 -8.25
N THR A 134 -12.04 3.08 -7.54
CA THR A 134 -13.27 3.60 -8.12
C THR A 134 -12.98 4.71 -9.14
N LEU A 135 -12.11 5.65 -8.81
CA LEU A 135 -11.68 6.71 -9.74
C LEU A 135 -11.03 6.13 -11.00
N VAL A 136 -10.10 5.20 -10.84
CA VAL A 136 -9.41 4.53 -11.96
C VAL A 136 -10.39 3.78 -12.85
N ARG A 137 -11.34 3.04 -12.25
CA ARG A 137 -12.37 2.29 -12.98
C ARG A 137 -13.27 3.18 -13.83
N LEU A 138 -13.54 4.41 -13.38
CA LEU A 138 -14.37 5.39 -14.09
C LEU A 138 -13.58 6.17 -15.14
N SER A 139 -12.27 6.06 -15.19
CA SER A 139 -11.44 6.79 -16.14
C SER A 139 -11.49 6.17 -17.54
N PRO A 140 -11.81 6.92 -18.59
CA PRO A 140 -11.77 6.44 -19.96
C PRO A 140 -10.34 6.05 -20.41
N HIS A 141 -9.32 6.63 -19.79
CA HIS A 141 -7.92 6.32 -20.11
C HIS A 141 -7.53 4.90 -19.66
N ARG A 142 -8.18 4.37 -18.61
CA ARG A 142 -7.97 2.99 -18.19
C ARG A 142 -8.35 1.98 -19.30
N ASP A 143 -9.51 2.16 -19.92
CA ASP A 143 -9.98 1.24 -20.94
C ASP A 143 -9.08 1.30 -22.18
N VAL A 144 -8.62 2.48 -22.58
CA VAL A 144 -7.64 2.65 -23.66
C VAL A 144 -6.32 1.93 -23.33
N MET A 145 -5.82 2.03 -22.11
CA MET A 145 -4.61 1.30 -21.67
C MET A 145 -4.82 -0.22 -21.74
N VAL A 146 -5.97 -0.70 -21.27
CA VAL A 146 -6.30 -2.13 -21.27
C VAL A 146 -6.38 -2.67 -22.70
N GLU A 147 -7.05 -1.96 -23.60
CA GLU A 147 -7.16 -2.34 -25.01
C GLU A 147 -5.79 -2.35 -25.71
N GLN A 148 -4.98 -1.33 -25.50
CA GLN A 148 -3.63 -1.20 -26.05
C GLN A 148 -2.73 -2.38 -25.61
N LEU A 149 -2.74 -2.75 -24.33
CA LEU A 149 -1.94 -3.87 -23.82
C LEU A 149 -2.46 -5.22 -24.34
N ARG A 150 -3.77 -5.43 -24.35
CA ARG A 150 -4.39 -6.67 -24.89
C ARG A 150 -4.14 -6.85 -26.38
N ALA A 151 -3.99 -5.75 -27.12
CA ALA A 151 -3.58 -5.79 -28.53
C ALA A 151 -2.08 -6.07 -28.74
N GLY A 152 -1.32 -6.30 -27.66
CA GLY A 152 0.11 -6.59 -27.73
C GLY A 152 1.02 -5.37 -27.86
N GLY A 153 0.51 -4.16 -27.55
CA GLY A 153 1.28 -2.91 -27.65
C GLY A 153 2.43 -2.80 -26.63
N GLY A 154 2.37 -3.58 -25.55
CA GLY A 154 3.40 -3.64 -24.51
C GLY A 154 3.65 -2.32 -23.79
N PHE A 155 4.58 -2.33 -22.83
CA PHE A 155 4.85 -1.20 -21.92
C PHE A 155 5.82 -0.15 -22.50
N ALA A 156 6.70 -0.54 -23.45
CA ALA A 156 7.75 0.33 -23.96
C ALA A 156 7.29 1.37 -25.01
N GLY A 157 6.09 1.19 -25.55
CA GLY A 157 5.54 2.02 -26.62
C GLY A 157 5.23 3.46 -26.18
N PRO A 158 5.32 4.45 -27.10
CA PRO A 158 4.98 5.83 -26.79
C PRO A 158 3.49 6.00 -26.44
N GLU A 159 2.62 5.17 -27.03
CA GLU A 159 1.19 5.19 -26.77
C GLU A 159 0.89 4.77 -25.33
N HIS A 160 1.50 3.68 -24.84
CA HIS A 160 1.35 3.26 -23.45
C HIS A 160 1.77 4.35 -22.48
N ARG A 161 2.96 4.94 -22.68
CA ARG A 161 3.43 6.05 -21.83
C ARG A 161 2.46 7.22 -21.81
N ARG A 162 1.92 7.60 -22.97
CA ARG A 162 0.95 8.70 -23.08
C ARG A 162 -0.33 8.40 -22.29
N VAL A 163 -0.88 7.21 -22.43
CA VAL A 163 -2.14 6.83 -21.75
C VAL A 163 -1.93 6.73 -20.25
N VAL A 164 -0.83 6.14 -19.78
CA VAL A 164 -0.49 6.08 -18.35
C VAL A 164 -0.28 7.49 -17.78
N GLN A 165 0.35 8.40 -18.52
CA GLN A 165 0.47 9.79 -18.11
C GLN A 165 -0.90 10.45 -17.96
N GLN A 166 -1.81 10.28 -18.91
CA GLN A 166 -3.17 10.82 -18.83
C GLN A 166 -3.96 10.23 -17.65
N LEU A 167 -3.80 8.95 -17.35
CA LEU A 167 -4.37 8.34 -16.15
C LEU A 167 -3.86 9.01 -14.86
N ARG A 168 -2.56 9.20 -14.76
CA ARG A 168 -1.93 9.85 -13.59
C ARG A 168 -2.35 11.30 -13.46
N GLU A 169 -2.40 12.06 -14.55
CA GLU A 169 -2.88 13.44 -14.56
C GLU A 169 -4.34 13.53 -14.10
N HIS A 170 -5.18 12.58 -14.52
CA HIS A 170 -6.55 12.47 -14.04
C HIS A 170 -6.61 12.18 -12.54
N GLN A 171 -5.83 11.21 -12.04
CA GLN A 171 -5.74 10.91 -10.61
C GLN A 171 -5.31 12.14 -9.79
N MET A 172 -4.30 12.87 -10.25
CA MET A 172 -3.78 14.05 -9.55
C MET A 172 -4.81 15.18 -9.38
N GLN A 173 -5.83 15.27 -10.24
CA GLN A 173 -6.90 16.25 -10.11
C GLN A 173 -7.80 15.99 -8.90
N HIS A 174 -7.85 14.75 -8.41
CA HIS A 174 -8.76 14.29 -7.35
C HIS A 174 -8.04 13.94 -6.03
N ILE A 175 -6.70 14.12 -5.99
CA ILE A 175 -5.91 13.79 -4.80
C ILE A 175 -6.16 14.81 -3.69
N ASN A 176 -6.52 14.34 -2.49
CA ASN A 176 -6.71 15.14 -1.27
C ASN A 176 -7.68 16.35 -1.44
N GLN A 177 -8.67 16.26 -2.34
CA GLN A 177 -9.59 17.36 -2.65
C GLN A 177 -10.84 17.30 -1.75
N VAL A 178 -10.98 18.28 -0.85
CA VAL A 178 -12.16 18.41 0.01
C VAL A 178 -13.38 18.82 -0.84
N GLY A 179 -14.48 18.05 -0.70
CA GLY A 179 -15.75 18.33 -1.40
C GLY A 179 -15.84 17.74 -2.80
N ASP A 180 -14.79 17.13 -3.31
CA ASP A 180 -14.83 16.41 -4.57
C ASP A 180 -15.39 14.99 -4.35
N PRO A 181 -16.48 14.60 -5.04
CA PRO A 181 -17.09 13.27 -4.88
C PRO A 181 -16.21 12.13 -5.39
N LEU A 182 -15.19 12.42 -6.21
CA LEU A 182 -14.22 11.46 -6.72
C LEU A 182 -12.88 11.53 -5.99
N ALA A 183 -12.78 12.35 -4.95
CA ALA A 183 -11.54 12.48 -4.20
C ALA A 183 -11.08 11.15 -3.59
N TYR A 184 -9.79 10.89 -3.70
CA TYR A 184 -9.10 9.88 -2.92
C TYR A 184 -8.01 10.54 -2.07
N TRP A 185 -7.56 9.83 -1.04
CA TRP A 185 -6.73 10.42 -0.01
C TRP A 185 -5.44 9.64 0.15
N VAL A 186 -4.33 10.37 0.20
CA VAL A 186 -2.98 9.84 0.43
C VAL A 186 -2.29 10.64 1.53
N ALA A 187 -1.31 10.03 2.16
CA ALA A 187 -0.39 10.71 3.05
C ALA A 187 0.54 11.61 2.22
N GLU A 188 0.39 12.91 2.38
CA GLU A 188 1.16 13.96 1.73
C GLU A 188 1.33 15.13 2.73
N ALA A 189 1.87 16.26 2.32
CA ALA A 189 1.93 17.49 3.13
C ALA A 189 0.53 18.07 3.46
N THR A 190 -0.47 17.22 3.58
CA THR A 190 -1.88 17.54 3.90
C THR A 190 -2.32 16.73 5.12
N PRO A 191 -2.02 17.16 6.36
CA PRO A 191 -2.33 16.40 7.58
C PRO A 191 -3.81 16.02 7.73
N ALA A 192 -4.71 16.81 7.14
CA ALA A 192 -6.15 16.54 7.14
C ALA A 192 -6.52 15.22 6.43
N ALA A 193 -5.67 14.69 5.55
CA ALA A 193 -5.87 13.43 4.86
C ALA A 193 -6.06 12.25 5.84
N ALA A 194 -5.39 12.29 7.00
CA ALA A 194 -5.53 11.26 8.04
C ALA A 194 -6.98 11.03 8.50
N ARG A 195 -7.85 12.06 8.44
CA ARG A 195 -9.27 11.95 8.83
C ARG A 195 -10.07 11.03 7.91
N TYR A 196 -9.60 10.85 6.69
CA TYR A 196 -10.25 10.05 5.65
C TYR A 196 -9.74 8.60 5.61
N ALA A 197 -8.75 8.25 6.44
CA ALA A 197 -8.30 6.87 6.57
C ALA A 197 -9.44 5.98 7.08
N VAL A 198 -9.52 4.77 6.54
CA VAL A 198 -10.44 3.73 7.03
C VAL A 198 -9.80 3.08 8.24
N VAL A 199 -10.52 3.02 9.36
CA VAL A 199 -10.01 2.42 10.61
C VAL A 199 -10.99 1.39 11.13
N ARG A 200 -10.46 0.27 11.59
CA ARG A 200 -11.24 -0.79 12.24
C ARG A 200 -10.43 -1.43 13.37
N SER A 201 -11.13 -2.00 14.34
CA SER A 201 -10.54 -2.73 15.47
C SER A 201 -11.19 -4.09 15.61
N TRP A 202 -10.41 -5.07 16.07
CA TRP A 202 -10.87 -6.43 16.36
C TRP A 202 -10.27 -6.92 17.67
N PRO A 203 -10.98 -7.80 18.43
CA PRO A 203 -10.36 -8.58 19.48
C PRO A 203 -9.25 -9.48 18.90
N ILE A 204 -8.11 -9.58 19.58
CA ILE A 204 -7.02 -10.49 19.16
C ILE A 204 -7.52 -11.93 19.05
N SER A 205 -8.46 -12.35 19.92
CA SER A 205 -9.05 -13.69 19.91
C SER A 205 -9.74 -14.06 18.59
N ASP A 206 -10.19 -13.08 17.82
CA ASP A 206 -10.94 -13.30 16.58
C ASP A 206 -10.03 -13.42 15.36
N ILE A 207 -8.73 -13.12 15.55
CA ILE A 207 -7.74 -13.03 14.48
C ILE A 207 -6.75 -14.19 14.60
N LYS A 208 -6.50 -14.89 13.50
CA LYS A 208 -5.38 -15.83 13.39
C LYS A 208 -4.12 -15.12 12.90
N ARG A 209 -4.24 -14.42 11.77
CA ARG A 209 -3.14 -13.72 11.09
C ARG A 209 -3.66 -12.47 10.38
N MET A 210 -2.76 -11.53 10.14
CA MET A 210 -2.99 -10.40 9.24
C MET A 210 -1.87 -10.30 8.21
N TRP A 211 -2.21 -9.76 7.06
CA TRP A 211 -1.25 -9.38 6.03
C TRP A 211 -1.47 -7.90 5.69
N VAL A 212 -0.39 -7.17 5.63
CA VAL A 212 -0.37 -5.80 5.13
C VAL A 212 0.47 -5.79 3.87
N MET A 213 -0.07 -5.28 2.77
CA MET A 213 0.62 -5.39 1.48
C MET A 213 0.35 -4.18 0.59
N THR A 214 1.36 -3.79 -0.19
CA THR A 214 1.20 -2.79 -1.25
C THR A 214 0.46 -3.39 -2.45
N ASP A 215 -0.01 -2.56 -3.35
CA ASP A 215 -0.80 -2.96 -4.53
C ASP A 215 -0.04 -3.94 -5.43
N GLY A 216 1.29 -3.77 -5.58
CA GLY A 216 2.13 -4.70 -6.33
C GLY A 216 2.19 -6.11 -5.73
N ALA A 217 2.08 -6.26 -4.41
CA ALA A 217 1.97 -7.57 -3.77
C ALA A 217 0.52 -8.11 -3.82
N LEU A 218 -0.49 -7.25 -3.67
CA LEU A 218 -1.91 -7.61 -3.80
C LEU A 218 -2.25 -8.15 -5.19
N ALA A 219 -1.61 -7.62 -6.23
CA ALA A 219 -1.83 -8.01 -7.62
C ALA A 219 -1.69 -9.52 -7.86
N GLY A 220 -0.82 -10.20 -7.12
CA GLY A 220 -0.66 -11.66 -7.20
C GLY A 220 -1.93 -12.43 -6.90
N ILE A 221 -2.78 -11.91 -6.01
CA ILE A 221 -4.03 -12.55 -5.60
C ILE A 221 -5.19 -12.01 -6.45
N GLU A 222 -5.42 -10.72 -6.45
CA GLU A 222 -6.64 -10.13 -7.00
C GLU A 222 -6.57 -9.91 -8.51
N SER A 223 -5.40 -9.56 -9.05
CA SER A 223 -5.24 -9.29 -10.48
C SER A 223 -4.82 -10.54 -11.26
N TYR A 224 -3.82 -11.27 -10.76
CA TYR A 224 -3.26 -12.42 -11.48
C TYR A 224 -3.89 -13.75 -11.11
N GLY A 225 -4.57 -13.84 -9.94
CA GLY A 225 -5.23 -15.05 -9.49
C GLY A 225 -4.27 -16.21 -9.23
N LEU A 226 -3.01 -15.90 -8.82
CA LEU A 226 -2.01 -16.94 -8.53
C LEU A 226 -2.43 -17.81 -7.34
N TRP A 227 -3.16 -17.22 -6.41
CA TRP A 227 -3.67 -17.90 -5.20
C TRP A 227 -5.08 -17.42 -4.85
N SER A 228 -5.88 -18.30 -4.26
CA SER A 228 -6.98 -17.89 -3.39
C SER A 228 -6.41 -17.35 -2.06
N TRP A 229 -7.20 -16.62 -1.27
CA TRP A 229 -6.75 -16.13 0.04
C TRP A 229 -6.23 -17.25 0.95
N ALA A 230 -6.88 -18.41 0.96
CA ALA A 230 -6.44 -19.57 1.74
C ALA A 230 -5.08 -20.10 1.24
N ALA A 231 -4.93 -20.30 -0.07
CA ALA A 231 -3.68 -20.77 -0.64
C ALA A 231 -2.53 -19.76 -0.48
N PHE A 232 -2.82 -18.46 -0.53
CA PHE A 232 -1.86 -17.39 -0.23
C PHE A 232 -1.40 -17.45 1.24
N ALA A 233 -2.33 -17.63 2.17
CA ALA A 233 -2.02 -17.77 3.59
C ALA A 233 -1.15 -18.99 3.87
N ASP A 234 -1.43 -20.10 3.20
CA ASP A 234 -0.63 -21.33 3.28
C ASP A 234 0.77 -21.13 2.66
N ALA A 235 0.87 -20.46 1.51
CA ALA A 235 2.15 -20.14 0.87
C ALA A 235 3.01 -19.25 1.78
N CYS A 236 2.46 -18.16 2.36
CA CYS A 236 3.18 -17.31 3.31
C CYS A 236 3.72 -18.10 4.51
N THR A 237 3.00 -19.13 4.96
CA THR A 237 3.44 -19.98 6.06
C THR A 237 4.50 -20.98 5.63
N ALA A 238 4.34 -21.59 4.46
CA ALA A 238 5.19 -22.69 4.00
C ALA A 238 6.55 -22.20 3.49
N VAL A 239 6.57 -21.13 2.71
CA VAL A 239 7.79 -20.64 2.06
C VAL A 239 8.21 -19.23 2.49
N GLY A 240 7.35 -18.53 3.22
CA GLY A 240 7.59 -17.16 3.71
C GLY A 240 7.21 -16.06 2.71
N PRO A 241 7.04 -14.82 3.21
CA PRO A 241 6.58 -13.70 2.40
C PRO A 241 7.55 -13.28 1.29
N GLN A 242 8.86 -13.48 1.45
CA GLN A 242 9.83 -13.14 0.41
C GLN A 242 9.61 -14.00 -0.84
N GLN A 243 9.48 -15.32 -0.70
CA GLN A 243 9.24 -16.21 -1.82
C GLN A 243 7.89 -15.96 -2.51
N VAL A 244 6.89 -15.46 -1.75
CA VAL A 244 5.60 -15.06 -2.32
C VAL A 244 5.78 -13.83 -3.22
N VAL A 245 6.48 -12.78 -2.77
CA VAL A 245 6.73 -11.60 -3.64
C VAL A 245 7.65 -11.94 -4.83
N ASP A 246 8.62 -12.85 -4.65
CA ASP A 246 9.47 -13.33 -5.74
C ASP A 246 8.64 -14.06 -6.81
N ALA A 247 7.66 -14.88 -6.40
CA ALA A 247 6.76 -15.58 -7.33
C ALA A 247 5.85 -14.63 -8.12
N ILE A 248 5.36 -13.55 -7.48
CA ILE A 248 4.58 -12.51 -8.16
C ILE A 248 5.46 -11.82 -9.22
N HIS A 249 6.67 -11.46 -8.86
CA HIS A 249 7.62 -10.81 -9.76
C HIS A 249 7.99 -11.71 -10.95
N ALA A 250 8.23 -13.00 -10.70
CA ALA A 250 8.50 -13.97 -11.75
C ALA A 250 7.32 -14.08 -12.73
N TYR A 251 6.08 -14.15 -12.21
CA TYR A 251 4.89 -14.15 -13.08
C TYR A 251 4.84 -12.93 -14.00
N GLU A 252 5.13 -11.74 -13.50
CA GLU A 252 5.11 -10.50 -14.28
C GLU A 252 6.16 -10.48 -15.39
N HIS A 253 7.32 -11.09 -15.15
CA HIS A 253 8.43 -11.11 -16.09
C HIS A 253 8.45 -12.30 -17.07
N ASP A 254 7.97 -13.45 -16.62
CA ASP A 254 8.08 -14.71 -17.38
C ASP A 254 6.76 -15.10 -18.05
N ASP A 255 5.61 -14.92 -17.34
CA ASP A 255 4.30 -15.39 -17.81
C ASP A 255 3.47 -14.31 -18.50
N ASP A 256 3.65 -13.04 -18.13
CA ASP A 256 2.93 -11.89 -18.71
C ASP A 256 3.82 -10.64 -18.86
N PRO A 257 5.01 -10.74 -19.52
CA PRO A 257 5.96 -9.63 -19.61
C PRO A 257 5.46 -8.42 -20.42
N SER A 258 4.42 -8.59 -21.22
CA SER A 258 3.81 -7.55 -22.04
C SER A 258 2.45 -7.05 -21.53
N GLY A 259 1.94 -7.59 -20.42
CA GLY A 259 0.66 -7.17 -19.83
C GLY A 259 -0.58 -7.51 -20.66
N VAL A 260 -0.49 -8.51 -21.53
CA VAL A 260 -1.60 -8.94 -22.39
C VAL A 260 -2.68 -9.65 -21.58
N LYS A 261 -2.28 -10.54 -20.68
CA LYS A 261 -3.21 -11.29 -19.82
C LYS A 261 -3.80 -10.40 -18.74
N HIS A 262 -2.94 -9.63 -18.07
CA HIS A 262 -3.28 -8.76 -16.95
C HIS A 262 -2.74 -7.34 -17.18
N PRO A 263 -3.51 -6.49 -17.89
CA PRO A 263 -3.12 -5.11 -18.18
C PRO A 263 -2.87 -4.30 -16.89
N ARG A 264 -1.72 -3.60 -16.85
CA ARG A 264 -1.23 -2.83 -15.71
C ARG A 264 -0.39 -1.62 -16.15
N TYR A 265 0.00 -0.74 -15.24
CA TYR A 265 0.71 0.50 -15.58
C TYR A 265 2.16 0.29 -16.04
N LYS A 266 2.83 -0.73 -15.52
CA LYS A 266 4.26 -1.03 -15.77
C LYS A 266 4.50 -2.53 -15.74
N VAL A 267 5.65 -2.99 -16.22
CA VAL A 267 6.00 -4.42 -16.29
C VAL A 267 5.86 -5.06 -14.91
N SER A 268 6.42 -4.43 -13.89
CA SER A 268 6.40 -4.90 -12.50
C SER A 268 6.34 -3.71 -11.56
N ASP A 269 5.58 -3.80 -10.49
CA ASP A 269 5.53 -2.81 -9.42
C ASP A 269 6.45 -3.19 -8.28
N ASP A 270 6.78 -2.22 -7.42
CA ASP A 270 7.36 -2.48 -6.13
C ASP A 270 6.41 -3.36 -5.30
N LYS A 271 6.96 -4.21 -4.47
CA LYS A 271 6.19 -5.15 -3.65
C LYS A 271 6.67 -5.11 -2.22
N ALA A 272 5.73 -4.89 -1.31
CA ALA A 272 5.96 -5.04 0.12
C ALA A 272 4.84 -5.88 0.74
N LEU A 273 5.21 -6.88 1.53
CA LEU A 273 4.31 -7.80 2.21
C LEU A 273 4.78 -8.01 3.63
N ALA A 274 3.95 -7.67 4.61
CA ALA A 274 4.15 -7.99 6.02
C ALA A 274 3.13 -9.03 6.45
N CYS A 275 3.61 -10.16 6.98
CA CYS A 275 2.81 -11.21 7.59
C CYS A 275 2.87 -11.07 9.10
N ILE A 276 1.73 -10.98 9.77
CA ILE A 276 1.59 -10.76 11.21
C ILE A 276 0.85 -11.93 11.82
N ASP A 277 1.50 -12.65 12.74
CA ASP A 277 0.90 -13.75 13.51
C ASP A 277 0.69 -13.30 14.96
N PHE A 278 -0.53 -13.51 15.46
CA PHE A 278 -0.93 -13.17 16.82
C PHE A 278 -0.91 -14.37 17.76
N ARG A 279 -0.65 -15.56 17.25
CA ARG A 279 -0.60 -16.76 18.08
C ARG A 279 0.61 -16.72 19.00
N PRO A 280 0.47 -17.17 20.25
CA PRO A 280 1.63 -17.33 21.14
C PRO A 280 2.65 -18.30 20.51
N THR A 281 3.93 -18.00 20.66
CA THR A 281 5.00 -18.98 20.39
C THR A 281 4.78 -20.20 21.29
N ALA A 282 4.69 -21.37 20.69
CA ALA A 282 4.61 -22.63 21.43
C ALA A 282 5.89 -22.88 22.25
#